data_5dca640a8cae54bb0ac823f28c616ef7
#
_entry.id   5dca640a8cae54bb0ac823f28c616ef7
#
_cell.length_a   1.000
_cell.length_b   1.000
_cell.length_c   1.000
_cell.angle_alpha   90.00
_cell.angle_beta   90.00
_cell.angle_gamma   90.00
#
_symmetry.space_group_name_H-M   'P 1'
#
loop_
_entity.id
_entity.type
_entity.pdbx_description
1 polymer ?
#
loop_
_entity_poly.entity_id
_entity_poly.type
_entity_poly.pdbx_seq_one_letter_code
_entity_poly.pdbx_strand_id
1 'polypeptide(L)'
;ENKVQEAVEKWTEIKKKNSKIRLHMIGKLQTNKVKFAVQIFNYIHSVDSKKLAKKIADEQHKINKKVKIFLQVNIGDEYQKSGINKNDVQKLVFYCKEIGLDLIGLMCIPPINVDPENYFGEMNELNKSLDLSELSMGMSSDFLIAAKYFSTYVRIGSSIFGKRS
;
A
#
# COMPACT_ATOMS: atom_id res chain seq x y z
N GLU A 1 -5.15 2.36 8.35
CA GLU A 1 -4.58 3.49 9.10
C GLU A 1 -3.58 4.27 8.24
N ASN A 2 -3.51 5.59 8.48
CA ASN A 2 -2.60 6.47 7.73
C ASN A 2 -1.32 6.81 8.50
N LYS A 3 -1.32 6.68 9.81
CA LYS A 3 -0.18 7.03 10.66
C LYS A 3 0.15 5.90 11.63
N VAL A 4 1.43 5.54 11.69
CA VAL A 4 1.91 4.43 12.52
C VAL A 4 1.66 4.68 13.99
N GLN A 5 1.93 5.90 14.49
CA GLN A 5 1.81 6.22 15.90
C GLN A 5 0.37 6.06 16.40
N GLU A 6 -0.58 6.69 15.70
CA GLU A 6 -2.03 6.58 16.00
C GLU A 6 -2.50 5.11 15.94
N ALA A 7 -1.97 4.33 14.97
CA ALA A 7 -2.30 2.93 14.87
C ALA A 7 -1.77 2.12 16.07
N VAL A 8 -0.55 2.37 16.53
CA VAL A 8 0.02 1.69 17.69
C VAL A 8 -0.81 1.96 18.94
N GLU A 9 -1.12 3.22 19.22
CA GLU A 9 -1.91 3.62 20.38
C GLU A 9 -3.31 3.00 20.38
N LYS A 10 -3.98 3.04 19.24
CA LYS A 10 -5.37 2.57 19.07
C LYS A 10 -5.49 1.05 19.05
N TRP A 11 -4.62 0.36 18.30
CA TRP A 11 -4.86 -1.03 17.93
C TRP A 11 -4.08 -2.06 18.74
N THR A 12 -3.07 -1.68 19.52
CA THR A 12 -2.25 -2.65 20.27
C THR A 12 -3.12 -3.50 21.19
N GLU A 13 -3.92 -2.89 22.04
CA GLU A 13 -4.78 -3.64 22.98
C GLU A 13 -5.98 -4.31 22.28
N ILE A 14 -6.54 -3.69 21.25
CA ILE A 14 -7.66 -4.26 20.50
C ILE A 14 -7.23 -5.55 19.78
N LYS A 15 -6.03 -5.57 19.18
CA LYS A 15 -5.50 -6.76 18.49
C LYS A 15 -5.17 -7.91 19.45
N LYS A 16 -4.75 -7.63 20.67
CA LYS A 16 -4.57 -8.66 21.71
C LYS A 16 -5.88 -9.38 22.01
N LYS A 17 -6.99 -8.63 22.07
CA LYS A 17 -8.33 -9.17 22.33
C LYS A 17 -8.97 -9.82 21.10
N ASN A 18 -8.59 -9.41 19.90
CA ASN A 18 -9.13 -9.92 18.64
C ASN A 18 -8.02 -10.12 17.59
N SER A 19 -7.46 -11.31 17.55
CA SER A 19 -6.37 -11.70 16.63
C SER A 19 -6.79 -11.77 15.16
N LYS A 20 -8.10 -11.79 14.86
CA LYS A 20 -8.62 -11.84 13.47
C LYS A 20 -8.50 -10.50 12.74
N ILE A 21 -8.31 -9.39 13.48
CA ILE A 21 -8.18 -8.06 12.86
C ILE A 21 -6.91 -8.00 12.02
N ARG A 22 -7.07 -7.59 10.75
CA ARG A 22 -5.98 -7.33 9.81
C ARG A 22 -5.81 -5.82 9.65
N LEU A 23 -4.65 -5.30 10.03
CA LEU A 23 -4.35 -3.88 9.90
C LEU A 23 -3.56 -3.60 8.64
N HIS A 24 -3.97 -2.55 7.92
CA HIS A 24 -3.36 -2.09 6.70
C HIS A 24 -2.79 -0.68 6.90
N MET A 25 -1.50 -0.48 6.62
CA MET A 25 -0.88 0.83 6.51
C MET A 25 -1.08 1.35 5.10
N ILE A 26 -1.86 2.40 4.94
CA ILE A 26 -2.19 2.98 3.64
C ILE A 26 -1.63 4.40 3.44
N GLY A 27 -1.17 5.04 4.51
CA GLY A 27 -0.49 6.33 4.46
C GLY A 27 1.01 6.19 4.21
N LYS A 28 1.68 7.32 3.95
CA LYS A 28 3.13 7.37 3.71
C LYS A 28 3.91 6.84 4.92
N LEU A 29 4.73 5.82 4.70
CA LEU A 29 5.54 5.21 5.75
C LEU A 29 6.96 5.79 5.77
N GLN A 30 7.32 6.44 6.86
CA GLN A 30 8.67 6.92 7.09
C GLN A 30 9.59 5.78 7.56
N THR A 31 10.84 5.74 7.11
CA THR A 31 11.81 4.68 7.44
C THR A 31 12.08 4.52 8.93
N ASN A 32 12.07 5.61 9.71
CA ASN A 32 12.24 5.58 11.17
C ASN A 32 11.03 4.98 11.92
N LYS A 33 9.86 4.85 11.27
CA LYS A 33 8.65 4.25 11.85
C LYS A 33 8.47 2.78 11.46
N VAL A 34 9.28 2.25 10.53
CA VAL A 34 9.14 0.87 10.02
C VAL A 34 9.19 -0.17 11.13
N LYS A 35 10.06 -0.03 12.13
CA LYS A 35 10.13 -0.93 13.28
C LYS A 35 8.77 -1.14 13.96
N PHE A 36 8.04 -0.09 14.19
CA PHE A 36 6.70 -0.15 14.79
C PHE A 36 5.64 -0.64 13.78
N ALA A 37 5.76 -0.23 12.52
CA ALA A 37 4.83 -0.65 11.48
C ALA A 37 4.82 -2.17 11.29
N VAL A 38 5.98 -2.83 11.17
CA VAL A 38 6.05 -4.28 10.98
C VAL A 38 5.53 -5.07 12.18
N GLN A 39 5.55 -4.49 13.39
CA GLN A 39 4.99 -5.12 14.58
C GLN A 39 3.47 -5.20 14.55
N ILE A 40 2.79 -4.11 14.11
CA ILE A 40 1.34 -3.99 14.23
C ILE A 40 0.57 -4.29 12.94
N PHE A 41 1.11 -3.89 11.78
CA PHE A 41 0.43 -4.07 10.49
C PHE A 41 0.59 -5.47 9.91
N ASN A 42 -0.41 -5.90 9.16
CA ASN A 42 -0.39 -7.11 8.35
C ASN A 42 -0.07 -6.78 6.88
N TYR A 43 -0.41 -5.56 6.46
CA TYR A 43 -0.23 -5.07 5.09
C TYR A 43 0.36 -3.66 5.10
N ILE A 44 1.28 -3.37 4.17
CA ILE A 44 1.82 -2.03 3.92
C ILE A 44 1.62 -1.71 2.45
N HIS A 45 0.82 -0.68 2.14
CA HIS A 45 0.43 -0.34 0.77
C HIS A 45 1.28 0.77 0.14
N SER A 46 2.18 1.38 0.90
CA SER A 46 2.89 2.61 0.54
C SER A 46 4.39 2.44 0.36
N VAL A 47 4.83 1.28 -0.14
CA VAL A 47 6.25 1.05 -0.42
C VAL A 47 6.61 1.66 -1.77
N ASP A 48 7.52 2.64 -1.78
CA ASP A 48 7.84 3.44 -2.96
C ASP A 48 9.35 3.53 -3.28
N SER A 49 10.20 2.87 -2.51
CA SER A 49 11.64 2.98 -2.69
C SER A 49 12.40 1.76 -2.18
N LYS A 50 13.57 1.49 -2.77
CA LYS A 50 14.50 0.44 -2.30
C LYS A 50 14.88 0.62 -0.84
N LYS A 51 15.12 1.87 -0.40
CA LYS A 51 15.46 2.19 0.99
C LYS A 51 14.37 1.75 1.95
N LEU A 52 13.10 2.03 1.63
CA LEU A 52 11.96 1.63 2.46
C LEU A 52 11.77 0.11 2.42
N ALA A 53 11.83 -0.51 1.24
CA ALA A 53 11.73 -1.95 1.08
C ALA A 53 12.79 -2.70 1.90
N LYS A 54 14.06 -2.29 1.80
CA LYS A 54 15.15 -2.86 2.61
C LYS A 54 14.89 -2.73 4.10
N LYS A 55 14.46 -1.55 4.56
CA LYS A 55 14.17 -1.33 5.97
C LYS A 55 13.04 -2.23 6.47
N ILE A 56 12.00 -2.47 5.66
CA ILE A 56 10.92 -3.39 6.00
C ILE A 56 11.48 -4.83 6.11
N ALA A 57 12.28 -5.29 5.13
CA ALA A 57 12.87 -6.61 5.15
C ALA A 57 13.74 -6.83 6.41
N ASP A 58 14.60 -5.87 6.74
CA ASP A 58 15.48 -5.95 7.91
C ASP A 58 14.68 -6.01 9.23
N GLU A 59 13.64 -5.19 9.38
CA GLU A 59 12.85 -5.16 10.61
C GLU A 59 11.94 -6.38 10.77
N GLN A 60 11.32 -6.89 9.70
CA GLN A 60 10.50 -8.10 9.78
C GLN A 60 11.34 -9.36 10.05
N HIS A 61 12.58 -9.42 9.53
CA HIS A 61 13.52 -10.51 9.83
C HIS A 61 13.86 -10.57 11.33
N LYS A 62 14.11 -9.41 11.96
CA LYS A 62 14.44 -9.34 13.40
C LYS A 62 13.35 -9.93 14.30
N ILE A 63 12.09 -9.86 13.90
CA ILE A 63 10.94 -10.31 14.69
C ILE A 63 10.29 -11.58 14.13
N ASN A 64 10.91 -12.21 13.13
CA ASN A 64 10.40 -13.38 12.42
C ASN A 64 8.92 -13.24 12.00
N LYS A 65 8.57 -12.10 11.40
CA LYS A 65 7.21 -11.80 10.96
C LYS A 65 7.23 -11.37 9.50
N LYS A 66 6.32 -11.93 8.69
CA LYS A 66 6.12 -11.47 7.31
C LYS A 66 4.95 -10.50 7.23
N VAL A 67 5.15 -9.40 6.51
CA VAL A 67 4.14 -8.39 6.21
C VAL A 67 3.94 -8.37 4.69
N LYS A 68 2.70 -8.44 4.24
CA LYS A 68 2.37 -8.31 2.82
C LYS A 68 2.54 -6.87 2.37
N ILE A 69 3.18 -6.66 1.23
CA ILE A 69 3.42 -5.31 0.73
C ILE A 69 2.81 -5.08 -0.65
N PHE A 70 2.45 -3.83 -0.90
CA PHE A 70 2.16 -3.28 -2.21
C PHE A 70 3.19 -2.20 -2.55
N LEU A 71 3.59 -2.11 -3.81
CA LEU A 71 4.34 -0.95 -4.29
C LEU A 71 3.38 0.16 -4.66
N GLN A 72 3.59 1.33 -4.08
CA GLN A 72 2.86 2.53 -4.45
C GLN A 72 3.46 3.13 -5.71
N VAL A 73 2.65 3.23 -6.77
CA VAL A 73 3.04 3.77 -8.07
C VAL A 73 2.49 5.20 -8.22
N ASN A 74 3.32 6.14 -8.63
CA ASN A 74 2.90 7.47 -9.07
C ASN A 74 2.36 7.38 -10.51
N ILE A 75 1.11 6.92 -10.62
CA ILE A 75 0.51 6.60 -11.92
C ILE A 75 0.24 7.86 -12.77
N GLY A 76 0.05 9.00 -12.14
CA GLY A 76 -0.20 10.28 -12.81
C GLY A 76 1.04 11.10 -13.14
N ASP A 77 2.25 10.59 -12.86
CA ASP A 77 3.53 11.31 -13.02
C ASP A 77 3.56 12.71 -12.38
N GLU A 78 2.85 12.87 -11.25
CA GLU A 78 2.78 14.14 -10.53
C GLU A 78 4.02 14.33 -9.65
N TYR A 79 4.82 15.35 -9.93
CA TYR A 79 6.12 15.60 -9.29
C TYR A 79 6.10 15.63 -7.75
N GLN A 80 4.99 16.05 -7.14
CA GLN A 80 4.86 16.19 -5.68
C GLN A 80 4.17 15.00 -5.00
N LYS A 81 3.71 13.99 -5.73
CA LYS A 81 3.02 12.84 -5.15
C LYS A 81 3.95 11.72 -4.74
N SER A 82 3.55 11.00 -3.69
CA SER A 82 4.22 9.76 -3.26
C SER A 82 4.02 8.65 -4.28
N GLY A 83 4.98 7.75 -4.36
CA GLY A 83 4.96 6.61 -5.25
C GLY A 83 6.20 6.57 -6.13
N ILE A 84 6.57 5.38 -6.57
CA ILE A 84 7.67 5.18 -7.51
C ILE A 84 7.22 5.54 -8.93
N ASN A 85 8.13 6.07 -9.74
CA ASN A 85 7.87 6.31 -11.16
C ASN A 85 7.59 4.98 -11.89
N LYS A 86 6.65 4.98 -12.83
CA LYS A 86 6.25 3.80 -13.61
C LYS A 86 7.42 3.05 -14.22
N ASN A 87 8.40 3.77 -14.76
CA ASN A 87 9.58 3.20 -15.41
C ASN A 87 10.51 2.44 -14.45
N ASP A 88 10.44 2.71 -13.17
CA ASP A 88 11.27 2.07 -12.14
C ASP A 88 10.56 0.96 -11.36
N VAL A 89 9.24 0.76 -11.58
CA VAL A 89 8.44 -0.23 -10.85
C VAL A 89 9.04 -1.63 -11.00
N GLN A 90 9.34 -2.04 -12.23
CA GLN A 90 9.91 -3.37 -12.50
C GLN A 90 11.20 -3.63 -11.72
N LYS A 91 12.11 -2.64 -11.68
CA LYS A 91 13.38 -2.74 -10.93
C LYS A 91 13.13 -2.88 -9.42
N LEU A 92 12.10 -2.19 -8.90
CA LEU A 92 11.76 -2.31 -7.48
C LEU A 92 11.06 -3.63 -7.16
N VAL A 93 10.24 -4.16 -8.07
CA VAL A 93 9.63 -5.51 -7.95
C VAL A 93 10.71 -6.57 -7.85
N PHE A 94 11.69 -6.59 -8.77
CA PHE A 94 12.81 -7.54 -8.72
C PHE A 94 13.58 -7.42 -7.41
N TYR A 95 13.90 -6.20 -6.99
CA TYR A 95 14.60 -5.98 -5.73
C TYR A 95 13.81 -6.50 -4.52
N CYS A 96 12.50 -6.26 -4.45
CA CYS A 96 11.66 -6.76 -3.36
C CYS A 96 11.63 -8.30 -3.31
N LYS A 97 11.55 -8.96 -4.47
CA LYS A 97 11.61 -10.42 -4.58
C LYS A 97 12.98 -10.96 -4.14
N GLU A 98 14.07 -10.32 -4.55
CA GLU A 98 15.44 -10.68 -4.19
C GLU A 98 15.68 -10.64 -2.66
N ILE A 99 15.19 -9.59 -1.98
CA ILE A 99 15.34 -9.46 -0.53
C ILE A 99 14.25 -10.19 0.28
N GLY A 100 13.44 -11.03 -0.37
CA GLY A 100 12.47 -11.92 0.28
C GLY A 100 11.24 -11.24 0.87
N LEU A 101 10.83 -10.09 0.34
CA LEU A 101 9.58 -9.45 0.72
C LEU A 101 8.36 -10.16 0.10
N ASP A 102 7.28 -10.27 0.85
CA ASP A 102 5.98 -10.77 0.38
C ASP A 102 5.26 -9.66 -0.41
N LEU A 103 5.75 -9.41 -1.63
CA LEU A 103 5.17 -8.45 -2.55
C LEU A 103 3.98 -9.09 -3.27
N ILE A 104 2.78 -8.60 -3.00
CA ILE A 104 1.54 -9.17 -3.53
C ILE A 104 0.90 -8.35 -4.65
N GLY A 105 1.24 -7.07 -4.80
CA GLY A 105 0.59 -6.23 -5.80
C GLY A 105 1.05 -4.79 -5.84
N LEU A 106 0.34 -4.00 -6.63
CA LEU A 106 0.55 -2.57 -6.80
C LEU A 106 -0.55 -1.75 -6.14
N MET A 107 -0.22 -0.53 -5.75
CA MET A 107 -1.16 0.46 -5.23
C MET A 107 -1.02 1.79 -5.98
N CYS A 108 -2.14 2.44 -6.28
CA CYS A 108 -2.12 3.82 -6.77
C CYS A 108 -3.22 4.69 -6.17
N ILE A 109 -3.00 5.99 -6.28
CA ILE A 109 -3.98 7.05 -6.06
C ILE A 109 -3.93 7.93 -7.30
N PRO A 110 -4.93 7.87 -8.19
CA PRO A 110 -4.98 8.72 -9.38
C PRO A 110 -4.94 10.22 -9.04
N PRO A 111 -4.63 11.08 -10.01
CA PRO A 111 -4.77 12.53 -9.84
C PRO A 111 -6.20 12.93 -9.46
N ILE A 112 -6.33 14.03 -8.71
CA ILE A 112 -7.63 14.57 -8.31
C ILE A 112 -8.28 15.28 -9.50
N ASN A 113 -9.61 15.20 -9.63
CA ASN A 113 -10.40 15.88 -10.66
C ASN A 113 -10.13 15.43 -12.11
N VAL A 114 -9.67 14.21 -12.27
CA VAL A 114 -9.56 13.55 -13.58
C VAL A 114 -10.36 12.26 -13.58
N ASP A 115 -10.73 11.78 -14.78
CA ASP A 115 -11.35 10.47 -14.92
C ASP A 115 -10.33 9.38 -14.52
N PRO A 116 -10.60 8.56 -13.51
CA PRO A 116 -9.66 7.55 -13.03
C PRO A 116 -9.60 6.30 -13.91
N GLU A 117 -10.51 6.11 -14.86
CA GLU A 117 -10.62 4.86 -15.63
C GLU A 117 -9.33 4.48 -16.35
N ASN A 118 -8.71 5.43 -17.04
CA ASN A 118 -7.46 5.19 -17.76
C ASN A 118 -6.33 4.78 -16.79
N TYR A 119 -6.23 5.42 -15.64
CA TYR A 119 -5.21 5.12 -14.63
C TYR A 119 -5.41 3.73 -14.01
N PHE A 120 -6.66 3.34 -13.73
CA PHE A 120 -6.96 2.01 -13.22
C PHE A 120 -6.72 0.92 -14.26
N GLY A 121 -7.04 1.20 -15.55
CA GLY A 121 -6.68 0.31 -16.65
C GLY A 121 -5.18 0.11 -16.78
N GLU A 122 -4.40 1.19 -16.79
CA GLU A 122 -2.94 1.14 -16.86
C GLU A 122 -2.34 0.38 -15.67
N MET A 123 -2.85 0.61 -14.45
CA MET A 123 -2.40 -0.12 -13.26
C MET A 123 -2.67 -1.62 -13.34
N ASN A 124 -3.83 -2.01 -13.86
CA ASN A 124 -4.16 -3.42 -14.05
C ASN A 124 -3.23 -4.11 -15.04
N GLU A 125 -2.95 -3.47 -16.18
CA GLU A 125 -2.02 -4.00 -17.18
C GLU A 125 -0.58 -4.08 -16.64
N LEU A 126 -0.13 -3.06 -15.92
CA LEU A 126 1.17 -3.06 -15.27
C LEU A 126 1.29 -4.20 -14.24
N ASN A 127 0.27 -4.39 -13.41
CA ASN A 127 0.24 -5.44 -12.38
C ASN A 127 0.32 -6.83 -13.01
N LYS A 128 -0.45 -7.09 -14.07
CA LYS A 128 -0.41 -8.33 -14.84
C LYS A 128 0.95 -8.58 -15.49
N SER A 129 1.56 -7.55 -16.09
CA SER A 129 2.87 -7.67 -16.74
C SER A 129 4.00 -8.05 -15.78
N LEU A 130 3.82 -7.78 -14.48
CA LEU A 130 4.77 -8.08 -13.41
C LEU A 130 4.45 -9.39 -12.65
N ASP A 131 3.43 -10.13 -13.11
CA ASP A 131 2.94 -11.36 -12.48
C ASP A 131 2.59 -11.15 -10.99
N LEU A 132 1.81 -10.08 -10.72
CA LEU A 132 1.30 -9.75 -9.40
C LEU A 132 -0.21 -9.96 -9.35
N SER A 133 -0.72 -10.45 -8.21
CA SER A 133 -2.11 -10.89 -8.08
C SER A 133 -3.07 -9.83 -7.56
N GLU A 134 -2.56 -8.84 -6.80
CA GLU A 134 -3.41 -7.95 -6.03
C GLU A 134 -3.28 -6.50 -6.50
N LEU A 135 -4.40 -5.76 -6.43
CA LEU A 135 -4.45 -4.33 -6.75
C LEU A 135 -5.11 -3.56 -5.61
N SER A 136 -4.41 -2.55 -5.10
CA SER A 136 -4.96 -1.62 -4.11
C SER A 136 -5.22 -0.27 -4.77
N MET A 137 -6.45 -0.07 -5.24
CA MET A 137 -6.89 1.17 -5.87
C MET A 137 -8.38 1.41 -5.63
N GLY A 138 -8.82 2.66 -5.75
CA GLY A 138 -10.19 3.07 -5.43
C GLY A 138 -10.37 3.54 -4.00
N MET A 139 -10.94 4.73 -3.87
CA MET A 139 -11.34 5.38 -2.62
C MET A 139 -12.84 5.67 -2.63
N SER A 140 -13.35 6.39 -1.64
CA SER A 140 -14.78 6.65 -1.47
C SER A 140 -15.49 7.23 -2.71
N SER A 141 -14.77 7.96 -3.57
CA SER A 141 -15.33 8.59 -4.78
C SER A 141 -15.31 7.71 -6.02
N ASP A 142 -14.41 6.72 -6.10
CA ASP A 142 -14.09 6.01 -7.33
C ASP A 142 -13.94 4.49 -7.19
N PHE A 143 -14.26 3.92 -6.00
CA PHE A 143 -14.09 2.49 -5.76
C PHE A 143 -14.92 1.59 -6.67
N LEU A 144 -16.09 2.05 -7.13
CA LEU A 144 -16.91 1.29 -8.08
C LEU A 144 -16.25 1.19 -9.45
N ILE A 145 -15.58 2.28 -9.87
CA ILE A 145 -14.79 2.29 -11.11
C ILE A 145 -13.58 1.37 -10.94
N ALA A 146 -12.84 1.50 -9.84
CA ALA A 146 -11.69 0.64 -9.55
C ALA A 146 -12.05 -0.86 -9.53
N ALA A 147 -13.23 -1.22 -9.03
CA ALA A 147 -13.72 -2.60 -9.03
C ALA A 147 -13.91 -3.15 -10.46
N LYS A 148 -14.37 -2.34 -11.42
CA LYS A 148 -14.45 -2.74 -12.84
C LYS A 148 -13.08 -3.05 -13.45
N TYR A 149 -12.03 -2.43 -12.91
CA TYR A 149 -10.63 -2.65 -13.30
C TYR A 149 -9.88 -3.61 -12.38
N PHE A 150 -10.61 -4.56 -11.76
CA PHE A 150 -10.08 -5.68 -10.97
C PHE A 150 -9.35 -5.26 -9.68
N SER A 151 -9.71 -4.12 -9.07
CA SER A 151 -9.20 -3.80 -7.75
C SER A 151 -9.60 -4.85 -6.73
N THR A 152 -8.63 -5.42 -6.01
CA THR A 152 -8.84 -6.42 -4.96
C THR A 152 -8.91 -5.80 -3.57
N TYR A 153 -8.39 -4.59 -3.40
CA TYR A 153 -8.43 -3.79 -2.18
C TYR A 153 -8.90 -2.37 -2.46
N VAL A 154 -10.03 -1.97 -1.90
CA VAL A 154 -10.52 -0.58 -1.92
C VAL A 154 -10.31 0.08 -0.56
N ARG A 155 -10.14 1.41 -0.54
CA ARG A 155 -9.83 2.18 0.67
C ARG A 155 -10.93 3.19 0.97
N ILE A 156 -12.01 2.70 1.57
CA ILE A 156 -13.22 3.50 1.83
C ILE A 156 -13.14 4.10 3.22
N GLY A 157 -13.18 5.41 3.32
CA GLY A 157 -13.14 6.16 4.58
C GLY A 157 -14.34 7.10 4.74
N SER A 158 -14.37 8.19 3.98
CA SER A 158 -15.39 9.24 4.14
C SER A 158 -16.83 8.77 3.89
N SER A 159 -17.04 7.77 3.05
CA SER A 159 -18.37 7.18 2.82
C SER A 159 -18.90 6.36 4.01
N ILE A 160 -18.01 5.93 4.92
CA ILE A 160 -18.38 5.14 6.09
C ILE A 160 -18.35 6.02 7.36
N PHE A 161 -17.30 6.82 7.54
CA PHE A 161 -17.03 7.56 8.77
C PHE A 161 -17.34 9.06 8.68
N GLY A 162 -17.83 9.54 7.54
CA GLY A 162 -18.06 10.96 7.30
C GLY A 162 -16.82 11.73 6.87
N LYS A 163 -16.99 13.03 6.60
CA LYS A 163 -15.86 13.92 6.27
C LYS A 163 -14.99 14.13 7.51
N ARG A 164 -13.70 14.24 7.33
CA ARG A 164 -12.78 14.63 8.40
C ARG A 164 -13.07 16.08 8.80
N SER A 165 -13.33 16.30 10.07
CA SER A 165 -13.36 17.64 10.69
C SER A 165 -11.96 18.21 10.75
#